data_4ed4c288dc418493732c5b62c500d9af
#
_entry.id   4ed4c288dc418493732c5b62c500d9af
#
_cell.length_a   1.000
_cell.length_b   1.000
_cell.length_c   1.000
_cell.angle_alpha   90.00
_cell.angle_beta   90.00
_cell.angle_gamma   90.00
#
_symmetry.space_group_name_H-M   'P 1'
#
loop_
_entity.id
_entity.type
_entity.pdbx_description
1 polymer ?
#
loop_
_entity_poly.entity_id
_entity_poly.type
_entity_poly.pdbx_seq_one_letter_code
_entity_poly.pdbx_strand_id
1 'polypeptide(L)'
;MRYREIYLVIALLALFMGQAKAQRHLRGMRGVQLTAEMVDGFYSPGNRTDAGYAFSLTVFNYAGGGHKWMYGGEVIRRNCPYRNTGIPLVQYTGEAGYYHNLFSCPGKVVFLNIGLSGLLGYENVNGGERLLGDGAGLRKHEAFVYGGALTLEAEACLTDCLSLGLRLRERVLWGSAAGHFHTQYGLGIKYIL
;
A
#
# COMPACT_ATOMS: atom_id res chain seq x y z
N MET A 1 -18.40 -22.19 13.99
CA MET A 1 -18.84 -20.78 14.10
C MET A 1 -18.20 -19.83 13.08
N ARG A 2 -17.04 -20.12 12.55
CA ARG A 2 -16.30 -19.22 11.61
C ARG A 2 -16.88 -19.07 10.20
N TYR A 3 -17.57 -20.08 9.66
CA TYR A 3 -18.08 -20.02 8.28
C TYR A 3 -19.31 -19.13 8.12
N ARG A 4 -20.12 -18.97 9.14
CA ARG A 4 -21.31 -18.10 9.14
C ARG A 4 -20.96 -16.64 8.96
N GLU A 5 -19.89 -16.16 9.58
CA GLU A 5 -19.39 -14.79 9.44
C GLU A 5 -18.88 -14.53 8.02
N ILE A 6 -18.19 -15.54 7.44
CA ILE A 6 -17.68 -15.45 6.06
C ILE A 6 -18.86 -15.38 5.06
N TYR A 7 -19.90 -16.21 5.25
CA TYR A 7 -21.09 -16.15 4.39
C TYR A 7 -21.87 -14.85 4.54
N LEU A 8 -21.94 -14.28 5.75
CA LEU A 8 -22.55 -12.98 6.00
C LEU A 8 -21.79 -11.85 5.29
N VAL A 9 -20.45 -11.85 5.34
CA VAL A 9 -19.63 -10.88 4.63
C VAL A 9 -19.78 -11.02 3.12
N ILE A 10 -19.78 -12.25 2.59
CA ILE A 10 -19.99 -12.52 1.16
C ILE A 10 -21.40 -12.09 0.73
N ALA A 11 -22.42 -12.38 1.52
CA ALA A 11 -23.81 -11.97 1.23
C ALA A 11 -23.97 -10.45 1.28
N LEU A 12 -23.32 -9.78 2.24
CA LEU A 12 -23.30 -8.32 2.34
C LEU A 12 -22.61 -7.68 1.13
N LEU A 13 -21.46 -8.22 0.73
CA LEU A 13 -20.76 -7.79 -0.48
C LEU A 13 -21.60 -8.02 -1.74
N ALA A 14 -22.31 -9.15 -1.85
CA ALA A 14 -23.17 -9.44 -2.99
C ALA A 14 -24.40 -8.51 -3.05
N LEU A 15 -24.95 -8.08 -1.92
CA LEU A 15 -26.05 -7.11 -1.84
C LEU A 15 -25.61 -5.72 -2.32
N PHE A 16 -24.37 -5.30 -2.03
CA PHE A 16 -23.84 -4.03 -2.53
C PHE A 16 -23.53 -4.08 -4.03
N MET A 17 -23.18 -5.24 -4.59
CA MET A 17 -22.92 -5.39 -6.03
C MET A 17 -24.20 -5.22 -6.89
N GLY A 18 -25.39 -5.44 -6.35
CA GLY A 18 -26.66 -5.32 -7.08
C GLY A 18 -27.07 -3.88 -7.42
N GLN A 19 -26.48 -2.87 -6.80
CA GLN A 19 -26.78 -1.45 -7.01
C GLN A 19 -25.64 -0.68 -7.71
N ALA A 20 -24.52 -1.33 -7.96
CA ALA A 20 -23.38 -0.69 -8.63
C ALA A 20 -23.72 -0.39 -10.09
N LYS A 21 -24.00 0.86 -10.40
CA LYS A 21 -24.04 1.34 -11.78
C LYS A 21 -22.64 1.16 -12.38
N ALA A 22 -22.59 0.71 -13.65
CA ALA A 22 -21.34 0.45 -14.34
C ALA A 22 -20.50 1.72 -14.42
N GLN A 23 -19.50 1.83 -13.53
CA GLN A 23 -18.57 2.93 -13.53
C GLN A 23 -17.63 2.77 -14.72
N ARG A 24 -17.64 3.72 -15.63
CA ARG A 24 -16.68 3.77 -16.73
C ARG A 24 -15.49 4.60 -16.27
N HIS A 25 -14.33 3.99 -16.16
CA HIS A 25 -13.07 4.71 -15.98
C HIS A 25 -12.74 5.47 -17.27
N LEU A 26 -13.29 6.69 -17.40
CA LEU A 26 -13.11 7.52 -18.57
C LEU A 26 -11.74 8.20 -18.52
N ARG A 27 -11.18 8.43 -19.71
CA ARG A 27 -9.93 9.18 -19.83
C ARG A 27 -10.08 10.57 -19.24
N GLY A 28 -9.13 10.98 -18.41
CA GLY A 28 -9.11 12.28 -17.76
C GLY A 28 -9.79 12.34 -16.40
N MET A 29 -10.54 11.29 -15.97
CA MET A 29 -11.06 11.23 -14.61
C MET A 29 -9.91 11.15 -13.61
N ARG A 30 -10.02 11.88 -12.53
CA ARG A 30 -9.03 11.99 -11.46
C ARG A 30 -9.63 11.56 -10.15
N GLY A 31 -8.79 11.27 -9.20
CA GLY A 31 -9.25 10.98 -7.85
C GLY A 31 -8.10 10.86 -6.87
N VAL A 32 -8.46 10.57 -5.65
CA VAL A 32 -7.53 10.32 -4.55
C VAL A 32 -7.74 8.92 -4.00
N GLN A 33 -6.66 8.32 -3.55
CA GLN A 33 -6.66 7.01 -2.93
C GLN A 33 -5.91 7.08 -1.60
N LEU A 34 -6.55 6.57 -0.55
CA LEU A 34 -5.95 6.29 0.74
C LEU A 34 -5.73 4.79 0.86
N THR A 35 -4.55 4.37 1.32
CA THR A 35 -4.29 2.95 1.60
C THR A 35 -3.74 2.76 3.00
N ALA A 36 -4.10 1.61 3.59
CA ALA A 36 -3.53 1.09 4.82
C ALA A 36 -3.05 -0.33 4.54
N GLU A 37 -1.76 -0.56 4.75
CA GLU A 37 -1.09 -1.80 4.37
C GLU A 37 -0.23 -2.34 5.53
N MET A 38 -0.09 -3.65 5.59
CA MET A 38 0.88 -4.34 6.43
C MET A 38 2.15 -4.58 5.63
N VAL A 39 3.29 -4.50 6.29
CA VAL A 39 4.63 -4.61 5.68
C VAL A 39 5.37 -5.79 6.31
N ASP A 40 5.88 -6.70 5.46
CA ASP A 40 6.70 -7.85 5.83
C ASP A 40 6.07 -8.77 6.90
N GLY A 41 4.74 -8.87 6.91
CA GLY A 41 3.99 -9.75 7.79
C GLY A 41 2.85 -9.06 8.53
N PHE A 42 2.17 -9.80 9.41
CA PHE A 42 1.10 -9.24 10.21
C PHE A 42 1.66 -8.49 11.42
N TYR A 43 1.46 -7.19 11.44
CA TYR A 43 1.80 -6.37 12.59
C TYR A 43 0.89 -6.72 13.77
N SER A 44 1.50 -7.06 14.90
CA SER A 44 0.79 -7.26 16.18
C SER A 44 1.51 -6.47 17.28
N PRO A 45 0.79 -5.61 18.02
CA PRO A 45 1.40 -4.89 19.14
C PRO A 45 2.00 -5.87 20.16
N GLY A 46 3.28 -5.66 20.50
CA GLY A 46 4.00 -6.51 21.45
C GLY A 46 4.72 -7.72 20.83
N ASN A 47 4.52 -8.02 19.56
CA ASN A 47 5.28 -9.07 18.89
C ASN A 47 6.59 -8.49 18.33
N ARG A 48 7.70 -9.22 18.52
CA ARG A 48 9.05 -8.83 18.09
C ARG A 48 9.33 -9.24 16.64
N THR A 49 8.35 -9.05 15.76
CA THR A 49 8.51 -9.34 14.33
C THR A 49 8.94 -8.06 13.59
N ASP A 50 9.66 -8.25 12.49
CA ASP A 50 10.03 -7.17 11.55
C ASP A 50 8.81 -6.52 10.85
N ALA A 51 7.61 -7.04 11.12
CA ALA A 51 6.37 -6.58 10.55
C ALA A 51 6.08 -5.12 10.94
N GLY A 52 5.62 -4.36 9.97
CA GLY A 52 5.24 -2.97 10.11
C GLY A 52 3.89 -2.66 9.49
N TYR A 53 3.58 -1.39 9.45
CA TYR A 53 2.41 -0.87 8.75
C TYR A 53 2.78 0.34 7.90
N ALA A 54 2.00 0.55 6.87
CA ALA A 54 2.15 1.67 5.96
C ALA A 54 0.81 2.37 5.74
N PHE A 55 0.89 3.69 5.57
CA PHE A 55 -0.22 4.50 5.11
C PHE A 55 0.23 5.30 3.90
N SER A 56 -0.57 5.32 2.84
CA SER A 56 -0.28 6.15 1.68
C SER A 56 -1.47 7.01 1.27
N LEU A 57 -1.14 8.18 0.72
CA LEU A 57 -2.06 9.06 0.03
C LEU A 57 -1.55 9.26 -1.39
N THR A 58 -2.36 8.88 -2.36
CA THR A 58 -2.03 9.01 -3.77
C THR A 58 -3.13 9.71 -4.54
N VAL A 59 -2.75 10.46 -5.55
CA VAL A 59 -3.65 10.98 -6.58
C VAL A 59 -3.49 10.14 -7.84
N PHE A 60 -4.57 9.93 -8.56
CA PHE A 60 -4.53 9.18 -9.80
C PHE A 60 -5.29 9.90 -10.91
N ASN A 61 -4.89 9.59 -12.16
CA ASN A 61 -5.53 10.09 -13.37
C ASN A 61 -5.68 8.93 -14.35
N TYR A 62 -6.91 8.65 -14.79
CA TYR A 62 -7.19 7.61 -15.78
C TYR A 62 -6.76 8.05 -17.18
N ALA A 63 -5.94 7.21 -17.81
CA ALA A 63 -5.46 7.41 -19.19
C ALA A 63 -6.41 6.84 -20.24
N GLY A 64 -7.46 6.11 -19.81
CA GLY A 64 -8.43 5.41 -20.66
C GLY A 64 -8.25 3.89 -20.58
N GLY A 65 -9.30 3.14 -20.88
CA GLY A 65 -9.25 1.67 -20.82
C GLY A 65 -9.03 1.08 -19.41
N GLY A 66 -9.21 1.86 -18.35
CA GLY A 66 -8.93 1.47 -16.99
C GLY A 66 -7.47 1.65 -16.55
N HIS A 67 -6.58 2.03 -17.47
CA HIS A 67 -5.19 2.37 -17.15
C HIS A 67 -5.12 3.70 -16.39
N LYS A 68 -4.15 3.84 -15.48
CA LYS A 68 -4.02 5.06 -14.67
C LYS A 68 -2.57 5.39 -14.33
N TRP A 69 -2.29 6.67 -14.25
CA TRP A 69 -1.10 7.22 -13.60
C TRP A 69 -1.40 7.45 -12.12
N MET A 70 -0.44 7.15 -11.25
CA MET A 70 -0.55 7.39 -9.82
C MET A 70 0.68 8.14 -9.33
N TYR A 71 0.44 9.09 -8.42
CA TYR A 71 1.47 9.90 -7.77
C TYR A 71 1.10 10.08 -6.31
N GLY A 72 2.05 9.98 -5.41
CA GLY A 72 1.73 10.18 -4.00
C GLY A 72 2.87 9.99 -3.06
N GLY A 73 2.52 9.88 -1.79
CA GLY A 73 3.46 9.65 -0.71
C GLY A 73 2.99 8.54 0.23
N GLU A 74 3.95 7.88 0.84
CA GLU A 74 3.74 6.78 1.77
C GLU A 74 4.61 6.97 2.99
N VAL A 75 4.07 6.65 4.14
CA VAL A 75 4.77 6.58 5.42
C VAL A 75 4.72 5.15 5.92
N ILE A 76 5.89 4.56 6.16
CA ILE A 76 6.04 3.22 6.73
C ILE A 76 6.61 3.35 8.13
N ARG A 77 6.07 2.57 9.05
CA ARG A 77 6.61 2.40 10.39
C ARG A 77 6.82 0.93 10.68
N ARG A 78 8.04 0.59 11.11
CA ARG A 78 8.47 -0.77 11.44
C ARG A 78 9.25 -0.76 12.75
N ASN A 79 9.38 -1.92 13.37
CA ASN A 79 10.27 -2.14 14.50
C ASN A 79 11.28 -3.23 14.10
N CYS A 80 12.53 -2.83 13.88
CA CYS A 80 13.60 -3.79 13.60
C CYS A 80 14.03 -4.49 14.89
N PRO A 81 13.97 -5.82 14.99
CA PRO A 81 14.34 -6.55 16.20
C PRO A 81 15.84 -6.40 16.47
N TYR A 82 16.19 -5.95 17.67
CA TYR A 82 17.55 -5.85 18.14
C TYR A 82 17.65 -6.38 19.55
N ARG A 83 18.38 -7.49 19.76
CA ARG A 83 18.49 -8.18 21.05
C ARG A 83 17.10 -8.38 21.70
N ASN A 84 16.83 -7.67 22.81
CA ASN A 84 15.58 -7.72 23.58
C ASN A 84 14.65 -6.52 23.32
N THR A 85 15.02 -5.59 22.43
CA THR A 85 14.27 -4.36 22.10
C THR A 85 14.01 -4.28 20.60
N GLY A 86 13.02 -3.48 20.20
CA GLY A 86 12.78 -3.12 18.81
C GLY A 86 13.32 -1.71 18.53
N ILE A 87 14.09 -1.55 17.47
CA ILE A 87 14.55 -0.24 17.01
C ILE A 87 13.50 0.31 16.07
N PRO A 88 12.88 1.47 16.36
CA PRO A 88 11.89 2.06 15.50
C PRO A 88 12.54 2.56 14.20
N LEU A 89 11.93 2.22 13.08
CA LEU A 89 12.29 2.67 11.74
C LEU A 89 11.08 3.34 11.13
N VAL A 90 11.26 4.56 10.65
CA VAL A 90 10.25 5.32 9.92
C VAL A 90 10.80 5.67 8.56
N GLN A 91 10.02 5.39 7.50
CA GLN A 91 10.40 5.65 6.13
C GLN A 91 9.31 6.51 5.47
N TYR A 92 9.74 7.57 4.80
CA TYR A 92 8.90 8.46 4.00
C TYR A 92 9.29 8.29 2.54
N THR A 93 8.36 7.87 1.69
CA THR A 93 8.62 7.67 0.27
C THR A 93 7.61 8.40 -0.58
N GLY A 94 8.10 9.11 -1.61
CA GLY A 94 7.28 9.56 -2.71
C GLY A 94 7.25 8.50 -3.81
N GLU A 95 6.13 8.36 -4.49
CA GLU A 95 5.99 7.44 -5.60
C GLU A 95 5.38 8.09 -6.84
N ALA A 96 5.81 7.59 -8.00
CA ALA A 96 5.18 7.85 -9.28
C ALA A 96 5.11 6.54 -10.06
N GLY A 97 3.94 6.19 -10.59
CA GLY A 97 3.76 4.90 -11.24
C GLY A 97 2.66 4.88 -12.29
N TYR A 98 2.72 3.84 -13.11
CA TYR A 98 1.70 3.54 -14.11
C TYR A 98 1.07 2.19 -13.82
N TYR A 99 -0.25 2.16 -13.84
CA TYR A 99 -1.06 0.98 -13.58
C TYR A 99 -1.80 0.57 -14.85
N HIS A 100 -1.50 -0.63 -15.31
CA HIS A 100 -2.14 -1.24 -16.46
C HIS A 100 -3.34 -2.07 -16.01
N ASN A 101 -4.49 -1.88 -16.64
CA ASN A 101 -5.66 -2.72 -16.39
C ASN A 101 -5.48 -4.06 -17.10
N LEU A 102 -5.41 -5.15 -16.34
CA LEU A 102 -5.29 -6.51 -16.85
C LEU A 102 -6.65 -7.11 -17.20
N PHE A 103 -7.63 -6.84 -16.34
CA PHE A 103 -8.95 -7.41 -16.46
C PHE A 103 -10.00 -6.44 -15.92
N SER A 104 -11.14 -6.40 -16.59
CA SER A 104 -12.35 -5.73 -16.11
C SER A 104 -13.55 -6.64 -16.36
N CYS A 105 -14.40 -6.83 -15.35
CA CYS A 105 -15.60 -7.63 -15.55
C CYS A 105 -16.57 -6.94 -16.54
N PRO A 106 -17.45 -7.69 -17.22
CA PRO A 106 -18.39 -7.13 -18.20
C PRO A 106 -19.26 -6.00 -17.63
N GLY A 107 -19.63 -6.07 -16.34
CA GLY A 107 -20.36 -5.03 -15.63
C GLY A 107 -19.52 -3.84 -15.22
N LYS A 108 -18.19 -3.83 -15.46
CA LYS A 108 -17.23 -2.79 -15.04
C LYS A 108 -17.33 -2.40 -13.56
N VAL A 109 -17.62 -3.37 -12.73
CA VAL A 109 -17.69 -3.22 -11.26
C VAL A 109 -16.38 -3.66 -10.61
N VAL A 110 -15.69 -4.64 -11.20
CA VAL A 110 -14.43 -5.18 -10.71
C VAL A 110 -13.34 -5.01 -11.76
N PHE A 111 -12.18 -4.53 -11.31
CA PHE A 111 -10.98 -4.34 -12.12
C PHE A 111 -9.78 -5.00 -11.46
N LEU A 112 -8.91 -5.57 -12.25
CA LEU A 112 -7.61 -6.07 -11.82
C LEU A 112 -6.52 -5.30 -12.55
N ASN A 113 -5.65 -4.66 -11.79
CA ASN A 113 -4.60 -3.80 -12.32
C ASN A 113 -3.23 -4.31 -11.86
N ILE A 114 -2.24 -4.19 -12.73
CA ILE A 114 -0.82 -4.34 -12.38
C ILE A 114 -0.14 -2.99 -12.53
N GLY A 115 0.62 -2.58 -11.53
CA GLY A 115 1.31 -1.29 -11.48
C GLY A 115 2.81 -1.44 -11.34
N LEU A 116 3.54 -0.57 -12.01
CA LEU A 116 4.97 -0.38 -11.82
C LEU A 116 5.19 1.07 -11.38
N SER A 117 5.91 1.27 -10.27
CA SER A 117 6.22 2.60 -9.74
C SER A 117 7.68 2.76 -9.37
N GLY A 118 8.20 3.98 -9.54
CA GLY A 118 9.46 4.42 -8.99
C GLY A 118 9.25 5.04 -7.61
N LEU A 119 10.19 4.80 -6.71
CA LEU A 119 10.18 5.22 -5.32
C LEU A 119 11.42 6.04 -4.99
N LEU A 120 11.23 7.16 -4.30
CA LEU A 120 12.30 7.99 -3.75
C LEU A 120 11.91 8.40 -2.33
N GLY A 121 12.84 8.38 -1.40
CA GLY A 121 12.47 8.71 -0.03
C GLY A 121 13.63 8.83 0.94
N TYR A 122 13.24 8.92 2.19
CA TYR A 122 14.15 9.09 3.32
C TYR A 122 13.75 8.15 4.45
N GLU A 123 14.73 7.52 5.03
CA GLU A 123 14.59 6.58 6.12
C GLU A 123 15.28 7.12 7.36
N ASN A 124 14.59 7.02 8.48
CA ASN A 124 15.07 7.41 9.79
C ASN A 124 14.96 6.22 10.74
N VAL A 125 16.09 5.86 11.33
CA VAL A 125 16.21 4.76 12.29
C VAL A 125 16.48 5.36 13.67
N ASN A 126 15.79 4.86 14.69
CA ASN A 126 15.93 5.29 16.09
C ASN A 126 15.72 6.82 16.30
N GLY A 127 14.80 7.43 15.53
CA GLY A 127 14.55 8.88 15.65
C GLY A 127 15.73 9.76 15.18
N GLY A 128 16.71 9.21 14.45
CA GLY A 128 17.93 9.91 14.05
C GLY A 128 19.06 9.86 15.08
N GLU A 129 18.84 9.20 16.22
CA GLU A 129 19.88 9.04 17.24
C GLU A 129 20.87 7.93 16.87
N ARG A 130 22.16 8.26 16.95
CA ARG A 130 23.25 7.30 16.65
C ARG A 130 23.47 6.26 17.74
N LEU A 131 23.12 6.59 18.98
CA LEU A 131 23.33 5.74 20.12
C LEU A 131 22.03 5.05 20.51
N LEU A 132 22.09 3.74 20.69
CA LEU A 132 21.04 2.97 21.31
C LEU A 132 21.12 3.10 22.85
N GLY A 133 20.04 2.83 23.54
CA GLY A 133 19.99 2.92 25.01
C GLY A 133 21.00 1.99 25.74
N ASP A 134 21.58 1.00 25.06
CA ASP A 134 22.66 0.12 25.56
C ASP A 134 24.07 0.62 25.21
N GLY A 135 24.20 1.82 24.64
CA GLY A 135 25.47 2.42 24.23
C GLY A 135 26.02 1.92 22.88
N ALA A 136 25.32 1.03 22.20
CA ALA A 136 25.73 0.56 20.88
C ALA A 136 25.46 1.64 19.80
N GLY A 137 26.43 1.86 18.90
CA GLY A 137 26.30 2.82 17.82
C GLY A 137 25.62 2.24 16.57
N LEU A 138 24.63 2.94 16.04
CA LEU A 138 24.03 2.64 14.75
C LEU A 138 24.93 3.10 13.61
N ARG A 139 25.21 2.20 12.69
CA ARG A 139 26.05 2.50 11.50
C ARG A 139 25.32 3.36 10.47
N LYS A 140 23.99 3.19 10.35
CA LYS A 140 23.10 4.01 9.51
C LYS A 140 21.91 4.40 10.37
N HIS A 141 21.77 5.68 10.68
CA HIS A 141 20.64 6.25 11.43
C HIS A 141 19.72 7.04 10.53
N GLU A 142 20.22 7.50 9.42
CA GLU A 142 19.53 8.22 8.36
C GLU A 142 20.02 7.74 7.01
N ALA A 143 19.11 7.54 6.05
CA ALA A 143 19.46 7.11 4.72
C ALA A 143 18.48 7.65 3.68
N PHE A 144 19.03 8.06 2.53
CA PHE A 144 18.24 8.25 1.33
C PHE A 144 17.95 6.89 0.71
N VAL A 145 16.68 6.64 0.39
CA VAL A 145 16.23 5.39 -0.21
C VAL A 145 15.62 5.65 -1.57
N TYR A 146 15.91 4.76 -2.52
CA TYR A 146 15.36 4.82 -3.87
C TYR A 146 15.10 3.41 -4.37
N GLY A 147 14.17 3.28 -5.31
CA GLY A 147 13.84 1.97 -5.82
C GLY A 147 12.61 1.93 -6.70
N GLY A 148 11.97 0.78 -6.71
CA GLY A 148 10.75 0.55 -7.46
C GLY A 148 9.80 -0.38 -6.72
N ALA A 149 8.56 -0.43 -7.19
CA ALA A 149 7.56 -1.35 -6.68
C ALA A 149 6.72 -1.94 -7.81
N LEU A 150 6.43 -3.22 -7.69
CA LEU A 150 5.44 -3.93 -8.48
C LEU A 150 4.19 -4.11 -7.63
N THR A 151 3.03 -3.69 -8.14
CA THR A 151 1.77 -3.71 -7.39
C THR A 151 0.72 -4.47 -8.19
N LEU A 152 0.04 -5.41 -7.53
CA LEU A 152 -1.20 -6.01 -8.01
C LEU A 152 -2.35 -5.42 -7.20
N GLU A 153 -3.35 -4.88 -7.90
CA GLU A 153 -4.49 -4.22 -7.26
C GLU A 153 -5.80 -4.75 -7.84
N ALA A 154 -6.64 -5.32 -6.97
CA ALA A 154 -8.02 -5.65 -7.28
C ALA A 154 -8.92 -4.55 -6.75
N GLU A 155 -9.73 -3.95 -7.62
CA GLU A 155 -10.60 -2.81 -7.31
C GLU A 155 -12.05 -3.19 -7.54
N ALA A 156 -12.92 -2.89 -6.56
CA ALA A 156 -14.36 -3.04 -6.65
C ALA A 156 -15.04 -1.68 -6.50
N CYS A 157 -15.79 -1.28 -7.51
CA CYS A 157 -16.57 -0.04 -7.49
C CYS A 157 -17.84 -0.23 -6.66
N LEU A 158 -17.98 0.54 -5.59
CA LEU A 158 -19.15 0.52 -4.70
C LEU A 158 -20.22 1.51 -5.17
N THR A 159 -19.76 2.68 -5.60
CA THR A 159 -20.62 3.74 -6.15
C THR A 159 -19.92 4.39 -7.35
N ASP A 160 -20.56 5.37 -7.98
CA ASP A 160 -19.97 6.12 -9.09
C ASP A 160 -18.70 6.90 -8.69
N CYS A 161 -18.52 7.22 -7.41
CA CYS A 161 -17.37 7.98 -6.91
C CYS A 161 -16.48 7.19 -5.97
N LEU A 162 -16.93 6.04 -5.45
CA LEU A 162 -16.23 5.31 -4.40
C LEU A 162 -15.89 3.89 -4.83
N SER A 163 -14.61 3.53 -4.70
CA SER A 163 -14.12 2.18 -4.95
C SER A 163 -13.30 1.67 -3.77
N LEU A 164 -13.39 0.38 -3.52
CA LEU A 164 -12.57 -0.34 -2.55
C LEU A 164 -11.51 -1.16 -3.31
N GLY A 165 -10.27 -1.14 -2.83
CA GLY A 165 -9.16 -1.87 -3.42
C GLY A 165 -8.48 -2.81 -2.44
N LEU A 166 -8.10 -3.98 -2.93
CA LEU A 166 -7.14 -4.87 -2.32
C LEU A 166 -5.81 -4.70 -3.04
N ARG A 167 -4.71 -4.53 -2.30
CA ARG A 167 -3.37 -4.36 -2.86
C ARG A 167 -2.41 -5.41 -2.33
N LEU A 168 -1.62 -5.94 -3.24
CA LEU A 168 -0.43 -6.73 -2.96
C LEU A 168 0.73 -6.05 -3.70
N ARG A 169 1.80 -5.75 -2.98
CA ARG A 169 2.90 -4.94 -3.50
C ARG A 169 4.23 -5.53 -3.06
N GLU A 170 5.14 -5.65 -4.00
CA GLU A 170 6.53 -5.98 -3.73
C GLU A 170 7.39 -4.76 -4.04
N ARG A 171 8.21 -4.34 -3.07
CA ARG A 171 9.11 -3.19 -3.18
C ARG A 171 10.55 -3.66 -3.19
N VAL A 172 11.33 -3.05 -4.06
CA VAL A 172 12.78 -3.22 -4.09
C VAL A 172 13.43 -1.87 -3.83
N LEU A 173 14.13 -1.76 -2.71
CA LEU A 173 14.74 -0.50 -2.26
C LEU A 173 16.25 -0.65 -2.09
N TRP A 174 16.97 0.37 -2.52
CA TRP A 174 18.39 0.56 -2.27
C TRP A 174 18.58 1.69 -1.28
N GLY A 175 19.66 1.59 -0.51
CA GLY A 175 20.00 2.58 0.53
C GLY A 175 19.40 2.28 1.89
N SER A 176 18.33 1.50 2.00
CA SER A 176 17.69 1.13 3.27
C SER A 176 18.63 0.36 4.21
N ALA A 177 18.44 0.57 5.51
CA ALA A 177 19.10 -0.22 6.56
C ALA A 177 18.38 -1.56 6.83
N ALA A 178 17.13 -1.70 6.41
CA ALA A 178 16.25 -2.82 6.74
C ALA A 178 16.15 -3.91 5.65
N GLY A 179 17.02 -3.86 4.63
CA GLY A 179 16.98 -4.82 3.52
C GLY A 179 16.49 -4.22 2.21
N HIS A 180 16.43 -5.06 1.17
CA HIS A 180 16.09 -4.60 -0.19
C HIS A 180 14.65 -4.92 -0.59
N PHE A 181 14.12 -6.05 -0.15
CA PHE A 181 12.80 -6.55 -0.55
C PHE A 181 11.80 -6.40 0.57
N HIS A 182 10.63 -5.85 0.25
CA HIS A 182 9.56 -5.61 1.22
C HIS A 182 8.22 -5.89 0.59
N THR A 183 7.52 -6.87 1.14
CA THR A 183 6.16 -7.22 0.73
C THR A 183 5.14 -6.42 1.52
N GLN A 184 4.20 -5.80 0.82
CA GLN A 184 3.08 -5.07 1.42
C GLN A 184 1.76 -5.65 0.93
N TYR A 185 0.77 -5.68 1.81
CA TYR A 185 -0.59 -6.07 1.47
C TYR A 185 -1.59 -5.30 2.33
N GLY A 186 -2.68 -4.92 1.74
CA GLY A 186 -3.66 -4.12 2.46
C GLY A 186 -4.86 -3.68 1.64
N LEU A 187 -5.52 -2.69 2.17
CA LEU A 187 -6.77 -2.14 1.66
C LEU A 187 -6.57 -0.70 1.22
N GLY A 188 -7.29 -0.31 0.19
CA GLY A 188 -7.36 1.07 -0.28
C GLY A 188 -8.79 1.51 -0.52
N ILE A 189 -9.06 2.76 -0.25
CA ILE A 189 -10.30 3.44 -0.60
C ILE A 189 -9.97 4.51 -1.61
N LYS A 190 -10.70 4.52 -2.73
CA LYS A 190 -10.58 5.52 -3.80
C LYS A 190 -11.81 6.37 -3.87
N TYR A 191 -11.59 7.67 -4.03
CA TYR A 191 -12.62 8.64 -4.33
C TYR A 191 -12.33 9.27 -5.69
N ILE A 192 -13.27 9.13 -6.62
CA ILE A 192 -13.19 9.65 -7.98
C ILE A 192 -13.91 10.98 -8.03
N LEU A 193 -13.23 11.98 -8.61
CA LEU A 193 -13.68 13.37 -8.75
C LEU A 193 -14.33 13.62 -10.10
#